data_a44f2232f834d4a3e56352d967e5dabb
#
_entry.id   a44f2232f834d4a3e56352d967e5dabb
#
_cell.length_a   1.000
_cell.length_b   1.000
_cell.length_c   1.000
_cell.angle_alpha   90.00
_cell.angle_beta   90.00
_cell.angle_gamma   90.00
#
_symmetry.space_group_name_H-M   'P 1'
#
loop_
_entity.id
_entity.type
_entity.pdbx_description
1 polymer ?
#
loop_
_entity_poly.entity_id
_entity_poly.type
_entity_poly.pdbx_seq_one_letter_code
_entity_poly.pdbx_strand_id
1 'polypeptide(L)'
;GCNAMGLAGCDAGLITASRRAPKLLSDGVTRLDYGLVGDVKPESVDAARLLRLIDSGIVPVFCAISHDGHGELLNTNADTIASSISAAIKAELLYCFEKNGVLYSLDDPSSVIPLLDFNGYTRLKDEGRVAQGMIPKLDNAFSALRSGATGVRILHSSSLLDDGAGTRLAL
;
A
#
# COMPACT_ATOMS: atom_id res chain seq x y z
N GLY A 1 7.68 12.25 -23.01
CA GLY A 1 6.61 12.35 -22.03
C GLY A 1 5.98 11.00 -21.76
N CYS A 2 5.28 10.89 -20.63
CA CYS A 2 4.55 9.68 -20.24
C CYS A 2 3.05 9.87 -20.58
N ASN A 3 2.41 8.83 -21.12
CA ASN A 3 0.97 8.83 -21.39
C ASN A 3 0.21 8.48 -20.09
N ALA A 4 0.17 9.43 -19.14
CA ALA A 4 -0.42 9.23 -17.81
C ALA A 4 -1.86 9.74 -17.77
N MET A 5 -2.72 9.02 -17.03
CA MET A 5 -4.12 9.39 -16.78
C MET A 5 -4.37 9.41 -15.27
N GLY A 6 -4.80 10.57 -14.74
CA GLY A 6 -5.26 10.69 -13.36
C GLY A 6 -6.63 10.01 -13.20
N LEU A 7 -6.76 9.16 -12.18
CA LEU A 7 -7.95 8.37 -11.89
C LEU A 7 -8.26 8.37 -10.39
N ALA A 8 -9.53 8.28 -10.06
CA ALA A 8 -10.01 7.83 -8.78
C ALA A 8 -10.51 6.38 -8.89
N GLY A 9 -10.63 5.69 -7.79
CA GLY A 9 -11.15 4.32 -7.78
C GLY A 9 -12.59 4.22 -8.32
N CYS A 10 -13.37 5.29 -8.19
CA CYS A 10 -14.73 5.37 -8.75
C CYS A 10 -14.75 5.51 -10.28
N ASP A 11 -13.67 5.98 -10.91
CA ASP A 11 -13.63 6.13 -12.36
C ASP A 11 -13.73 4.76 -13.03
N ALA A 12 -14.69 4.63 -13.94
CA ALA A 12 -15.04 3.37 -14.58
C ALA A 12 -15.29 2.20 -13.60
N GLY A 13 -15.56 2.48 -12.31
CA GLY A 13 -15.77 1.45 -11.29
C GLY A 13 -14.53 0.59 -11.02
N LEU A 14 -13.33 1.16 -11.14
CA LEU A 14 -12.07 0.41 -11.07
C LEU A 14 -11.77 -0.15 -9.69
N ILE A 15 -12.13 0.58 -8.62
CA ILE A 15 -11.85 0.17 -7.25
C ILE A 15 -13.05 0.47 -6.36
N THR A 16 -13.69 -0.56 -5.84
CA THR A 16 -14.72 -0.43 -4.81
C THR A 16 -14.11 -0.49 -3.42
N ALA A 17 -14.83 0.05 -2.43
CA ALA A 17 -14.42 0.02 -1.03
C ALA A 17 -15.61 -0.29 -0.14
N SER A 18 -15.38 -0.98 0.97
CA SER A 18 -16.38 -1.13 2.01
C SER A 18 -16.27 0.02 3.00
N ARG A 19 -17.39 0.67 3.35
CA ARG A 19 -17.35 1.70 4.41
C ARG A 19 -16.83 1.11 5.71
N ARG A 20 -15.85 1.79 6.29
CA ARG A 20 -15.25 1.35 7.55
C ARG A 20 -16.26 1.38 8.68
N ALA A 21 -16.42 0.25 9.36
CA ALA A 21 -17.33 0.16 10.50
C ALA A 21 -16.81 1.02 11.68
N PRO A 22 -17.70 1.63 12.45
CA PRO A 22 -17.33 2.33 13.68
C PRO A 22 -16.59 1.38 14.64
N LYS A 23 -15.52 1.89 15.27
CA LYS A 23 -14.71 1.14 16.23
C LYS A 23 -15.13 1.49 17.65
N LEU A 24 -15.37 0.47 18.48
CA LEU A 24 -15.53 0.67 19.92
C LEU A 24 -14.16 0.98 20.54
N LEU A 25 -14.06 2.08 21.29
CA LEU A 25 -12.82 2.47 21.95
C LEU A 25 -12.59 1.59 23.20
N SER A 26 -11.39 1.72 23.79
CA SER A 26 -10.95 0.93 24.94
C SER A 26 -11.78 1.17 26.23
N ASP A 27 -12.55 2.26 26.28
CA ASP A 27 -13.50 2.53 27.37
C ASP A 27 -14.77 1.66 27.31
N GLY A 28 -14.95 0.87 26.25
CA GLY A 28 -16.09 -0.03 26.06
C GLY A 28 -17.43 0.66 25.78
N VAL A 29 -17.47 1.98 25.66
CA VAL A 29 -18.71 2.78 25.49
C VAL A 29 -18.65 3.67 24.28
N THR A 30 -17.54 4.38 24.07
CA THR A 30 -17.40 5.34 22.98
C THR A 30 -17.21 4.64 21.65
N ARG A 31 -18.05 4.99 20.64
CA ARG A 31 -17.90 4.54 19.26
C ARG A 31 -17.25 5.64 18.43
N LEU A 32 -16.10 5.34 17.84
CA LEU A 32 -15.46 6.21 16.86
C LEU A 32 -16.00 5.87 15.47
N ASP A 33 -16.80 6.77 14.91
CA ASP A 33 -17.20 6.73 13.50
C ASP A 33 -16.14 7.45 12.67
N TYR A 34 -15.63 6.78 11.65
CA TYR A 34 -14.62 7.32 10.73
C TYR A 34 -15.23 8.17 9.61
N GLY A 35 -16.56 8.31 9.56
CA GLY A 35 -17.25 9.01 8.48
C GLY A 35 -17.18 8.26 7.14
N LEU A 36 -16.90 9.00 6.07
CA LEU A 36 -16.80 8.46 4.71
C LEU A 36 -15.40 7.88 4.43
N VAL A 37 -14.96 6.95 5.25
CA VAL A 37 -13.71 6.22 5.09
C VAL A 37 -14.00 4.80 4.61
N GLY A 38 -13.26 4.35 3.58
CA GLY A 38 -13.38 3.04 2.98
C GLY A 38 -12.16 2.15 3.16
N ASP A 39 -12.40 0.86 3.22
CA ASP A 39 -11.38 -0.18 3.21
C ASP A 39 -11.43 -0.91 1.86
N VAL A 40 -10.27 -0.99 1.19
CA VAL A 40 -10.08 -1.63 -0.11
C VAL A 40 -9.38 -2.96 0.08
N LYS A 41 -9.76 -3.95 -0.71
CA LYS A 41 -9.13 -5.27 -0.75
C LYS A 41 -8.75 -5.62 -2.19
N PRO A 42 -7.85 -6.59 -2.42
CA PRO A 42 -7.47 -6.99 -3.78
C PRO A 42 -8.64 -7.40 -4.67
N GLU A 43 -9.62 -8.11 -4.11
CA GLU A 43 -10.84 -8.51 -4.81
C GLU A 43 -11.79 -7.36 -5.17
N SER A 44 -11.58 -6.19 -4.57
CA SER A 44 -12.32 -4.96 -4.88
C SER A 44 -11.80 -4.20 -6.09
N VAL A 45 -10.66 -4.64 -6.66
CA VAL A 45 -10.04 -4.03 -7.85
C VAL A 45 -10.48 -4.78 -9.10
N ASP A 46 -11.04 -4.07 -10.08
CA ASP A 46 -11.29 -4.63 -11.43
C ASP A 46 -9.96 -4.77 -12.18
N ALA A 47 -9.23 -5.84 -11.87
CA ALA A 47 -7.93 -6.15 -12.45
C ALA A 47 -7.98 -6.23 -13.97
N ALA A 48 -9.06 -6.83 -14.52
CA ALA A 48 -9.20 -7.00 -15.97
C ALA A 48 -9.34 -5.66 -16.70
N ARG A 49 -10.13 -4.74 -16.13
CA ARG A 49 -10.29 -3.40 -16.71
C ARG A 49 -9.04 -2.56 -16.56
N LEU A 50 -8.36 -2.65 -15.41
CA LEU A 50 -7.11 -1.95 -15.15
C LEU A 50 -6.01 -2.42 -16.10
N LEU A 51 -5.85 -3.73 -16.32
CA LEU A 51 -4.87 -4.28 -17.25
C LEU A 51 -5.14 -3.82 -18.69
N ARG A 52 -6.40 -3.75 -19.13
CA ARG A 52 -6.73 -3.20 -20.47
C ARG A 52 -6.28 -1.74 -20.65
N LEU A 53 -6.37 -0.91 -19.59
CA LEU A 53 -5.84 0.47 -19.64
C LEU A 53 -4.31 0.46 -19.79
N ILE A 54 -3.63 -0.37 -19.03
CA ILE A 54 -2.16 -0.51 -19.08
C ILE A 54 -1.72 -1.03 -20.46
N ASP A 55 -2.39 -2.07 -20.97
CA ASP A 55 -2.10 -2.66 -22.29
C ASP A 55 -2.33 -1.68 -23.45
N SER A 56 -3.22 -0.70 -23.27
CA SER A 56 -3.41 0.40 -24.23
C SER A 56 -2.32 1.50 -24.15
N GLY A 57 -1.29 1.31 -23.33
CA GLY A 57 -0.18 2.23 -23.16
C GLY A 57 -0.47 3.42 -22.24
N ILE A 58 -1.51 3.32 -21.41
CA ILE A 58 -1.84 4.33 -20.41
C ILE A 58 -1.17 3.97 -19.09
N VAL A 59 -0.54 4.94 -18.43
CA VAL A 59 -0.05 4.83 -17.04
C VAL A 59 -1.12 5.39 -16.12
N PRO A 60 -1.90 4.54 -15.40
CA PRO A 60 -2.94 4.99 -14.48
C PRO A 60 -2.30 5.56 -13.21
N VAL A 61 -2.71 6.77 -12.80
CA VAL A 61 -2.25 7.46 -11.60
C VAL A 61 -3.45 7.65 -10.67
N PHE A 62 -3.53 6.86 -9.62
CA PHE A 62 -4.69 6.86 -8.72
C PHE A 62 -4.54 7.86 -7.57
N CYS A 63 -5.63 8.58 -7.28
CA CYS A 63 -5.82 9.23 -5.98
C CYS A 63 -6.54 8.27 -5.00
N ALA A 64 -6.50 8.62 -3.69
CA ALA A 64 -7.03 7.77 -2.64
C ALA A 64 -8.56 7.94 -2.42
N ILE A 65 -9.33 7.99 -3.50
CA ILE A 65 -10.79 8.05 -3.48
C ILE A 65 -11.34 6.81 -4.19
N SER A 66 -12.23 6.11 -3.52
CA SER A 66 -12.99 4.96 -4.06
C SER A 66 -14.49 5.19 -3.91
N HIS A 67 -15.31 4.18 -4.17
CA HIS A 67 -16.75 4.24 -4.01
C HIS A 67 -17.30 2.93 -3.42
N ASP A 68 -18.47 3.00 -2.83
CA ASP A 68 -19.15 1.84 -2.21
C ASP A 68 -19.92 0.95 -3.19
N GLY A 69 -20.00 1.33 -4.47
CA GLY A 69 -20.82 0.69 -5.48
C GLY A 69 -22.28 1.19 -5.52
N HIS A 70 -22.68 2.06 -4.61
CA HIS A 70 -24.05 2.57 -4.47
C HIS A 70 -24.14 4.09 -4.66
N GLY A 71 -23.04 4.75 -5.02
CA GLY A 71 -22.99 6.19 -5.34
C GLY A 71 -22.34 7.04 -4.26
N GLU A 72 -21.88 6.46 -3.15
CA GLU A 72 -21.13 7.19 -2.11
C GLU A 72 -19.63 7.10 -2.35
N LEU A 73 -18.95 8.25 -2.29
CA LEU A 73 -17.49 8.32 -2.38
C LEU A 73 -16.87 8.09 -1.00
N LEU A 74 -15.81 7.30 -0.96
CA LEU A 74 -15.09 6.94 0.25
C LEU A 74 -13.62 7.36 0.15
N ASN A 75 -13.15 8.08 1.17
CA ASN A 75 -11.72 8.33 1.34
C ASN A 75 -11.02 7.04 1.78
N THR A 76 -9.94 6.69 1.11
CA THR A 76 -9.18 5.45 1.37
C THR A 76 -7.71 5.77 1.64
N ASN A 77 -6.98 4.80 2.16
CA ASN A 77 -5.55 4.96 2.37
C ASN A 77 -4.79 4.61 1.08
N ALA A 78 -3.89 5.49 0.63
CA ALA A 78 -3.12 5.32 -0.60
C ALA A 78 -2.23 4.06 -0.57
N ASP A 79 -1.61 3.74 0.57
CA ASP A 79 -0.79 2.54 0.74
C ASP A 79 -1.65 1.27 0.57
N THR A 80 -2.90 1.30 1.07
CA THR A 80 -3.86 0.20 0.92
C THR A 80 -4.32 0.04 -0.53
N ILE A 81 -4.58 1.15 -1.25
CA ILE A 81 -4.90 1.09 -2.68
C ILE A 81 -3.75 0.49 -3.47
N ALA A 82 -2.52 0.98 -3.26
CA ALA A 82 -1.34 0.49 -3.97
C ALA A 82 -1.11 -1.01 -3.72
N SER A 83 -1.22 -1.47 -2.46
CA SER A 83 -1.08 -2.88 -2.11
C SER A 83 -2.19 -3.74 -2.73
N SER A 84 -3.43 -3.25 -2.73
CA SER A 84 -4.57 -3.99 -3.32
C SER A 84 -4.45 -4.09 -4.84
N ILE A 85 -4.06 -3.02 -5.52
CA ILE A 85 -3.79 -3.03 -6.97
C ILE A 85 -2.68 -4.01 -7.28
N SER A 86 -1.53 -3.91 -6.60
CA SER A 86 -0.37 -4.79 -6.82
C SER A 86 -0.73 -6.26 -6.69
N ALA A 87 -1.48 -6.63 -5.65
CA ALA A 87 -1.94 -7.99 -5.44
C ALA A 87 -2.93 -8.44 -6.53
N ALA A 88 -3.88 -7.57 -6.92
CA ALA A 88 -4.91 -7.91 -7.90
C ALA A 88 -4.35 -8.15 -9.31
N ILE A 89 -3.37 -7.35 -9.75
CA ILE A 89 -2.74 -7.51 -11.07
C ILE A 89 -1.43 -8.30 -11.03
N LYS A 90 -1.06 -8.86 -9.87
CA LYS A 90 0.18 -9.64 -9.66
C LYS A 90 1.43 -8.86 -10.09
N ALA A 91 1.55 -7.63 -9.63
CA ALA A 91 2.69 -6.76 -9.90
C ALA A 91 3.63 -6.64 -8.69
N GLU A 92 4.85 -6.17 -8.91
CA GLU A 92 5.73 -5.73 -7.85
C GLU A 92 5.24 -4.39 -7.29
N LEU A 93 5.26 -4.22 -5.96
CA LEU A 93 4.91 -2.99 -5.27
C LEU A 93 6.18 -2.26 -4.83
N LEU A 94 6.33 -1.02 -5.28
CA LEU A 94 7.44 -0.15 -4.88
C LEU A 94 6.90 0.97 -3.98
N TYR A 95 7.26 0.93 -2.69
CA TYR A 95 6.99 2.01 -1.76
C TYR A 95 8.15 3.00 -1.75
N CYS A 96 7.91 4.19 -2.29
CA CYS A 96 8.90 5.27 -2.35
C CYS A 96 8.78 6.19 -1.13
N PHE A 97 9.91 6.40 -0.43
CA PHE A 97 9.99 7.21 0.78
C PHE A 97 11.16 8.20 0.73
N GLU A 98 11.31 8.94 1.85
CA GLU A 98 12.47 9.80 2.12
C GLU A 98 13.68 9.04 2.67
N LYS A 99 13.49 7.78 3.09
CA LYS A 99 14.56 6.92 3.60
C LYS A 99 14.98 5.93 2.53
N ASN A 100 16.25 5.50 2.59
CA ASN A 100 16.81 4.56 1.63
C ASN A 100 16.21 3.15 1.70
N GLY A 101 15.44 2.86 2.73
CA GLY A 101 14.81 1.56 2.99
C GLY A 101 14.41 1.45 4.46
N VAL A 102 14.19 0.22 4.92
CA VAL A 102 14.04 -0.09 6.35
C VAL A 102 15.44 -0.09 6.96
N LEU A 103 15.65 0.72 8.00
CA LEU A 103 16.96 0.89 8.64
C LEU A 103 17.08 -0.03 9.85
N TYR A 104 18.26 -0.59 10.06
CA TYR A 104 18.61 -1.33 11.26
C TYR A 104 18.77 -0.39 12.47
N SER A 105 19.27 0.82 12.26
CA SER A 105 19.37 1.90 13.23
C SER A 105 18.76 3.17 12.64
N LEU A 106 17.84 3.81 13.38
CA LEU A 106 17.17 5.04 12.91
C LEU A 106 18.13 6.23 12.80
N ASP A 107 19.23 6.20 13.55
CA ASP A 107 20.27 7.25 13.59
C ASP A 107 21.34 7.06 12.50
N ASP A 108 21.35 5.91 11.83
CA ASP A 108 22.30 5.60 10.74
C ASP A 108 21.59 5.37 9.41
N PRO A 109 21.56 6.38 8.52
CA PRO A 109 20.93 6.26 7.19
C PRO A 109 21.56 5.21 6.28
N SER A 110 22.79 4.76 6.57
CA SER A 110 23.50 3.72 5.81
C SER A 110 23.12 2.30 6.23
N SER A 111 22.46 2.14 7.38
CA SER A 111 22.09 0.85 7.96
C SER A 111 20.86 0.20 7.31
N VAL A 112 20.74 0.31 5.98
CA VAL A 112 19.63 -0.28 5.24
C VAL A 112 19.67 -1.81 5.36
N ILE A 113 18.54 -2.41 5.68
CA ILE A 113 18.34 -3.86 5.67
C ILE A 113 17.98 -4.27 4.23
N PRO A 114 18.87 -4.98 3.49
CA PRO A 114 18.60 -5.28 2.08
C PRO A 114 17.42 -6.25 1.88
N LEU A 115 17.28 -7.21 2.79
CA LEU A 115 16.21 -8.21 2.77
C LEU A 115 15.60 -8.32 4.16
N LEU A 116 14.29 -8.18 4.25
CA LEU A 116 13.56 -8.29 5.52
C LEU A 116 12.41 -9.29 5.35
N ASP A 117 12.50 -10.41 6.06
CA ASP A 117 11.41 -11.37 6.17
C ASP A 117 10.42 -10.99 7.28
N PHE A 118 9.28 -11.68 7.29
CA PHE A 118 8.22 -11.40 8.27
C PHE A 118 8.67 -11.64 9.73
N ASN A 119 9.53 -12.63 9.97
CA ASN A 119 10.04 -12.91 11.31
C ASN A 119 11.01 -11.82 11.77
N GLY A 120 11.90 -11.38 10.88
CA GLY A 120 12.80 -10.23 11.12
C GLY A 120 12.02 -8.95 11.41
N TYR A 121 10.96 -8.68 10.65
CA TYR A 121 10.07 -7.55 10.89
C TYR A 121 9.40 -7.64 12.28
N THR A 122 8.84 -8.79 12.63
CA THR A 122 8.19 -8.98 13.93
C THR A 122 9.17 -8.71 15.06
N ARG A 123 10.38 -9.28 14.99
CA ARG A 123 11.42 -9.04 15.97
C ARG A 123 11.80 -7.56 16.10
N LEU A 124 12.03 -6.87 14.98
CA LEU A 124 12.37 -5.43 15.00
C LEU A 124 11.22 -4.58 15.57
N LYS A 125 9.97 -4.97 15.31
CA LYS A 125 8.77 -4.31 15.84
C LYS A 125 8.67 -4.48 17.36
N ASP A 126 8.88 -5.70 17.87
CA ASP A 126 8.84 -6.02 19.30
C ASP A 126 9.98 -5.35 20.07
N GLU A 127 11.16 -5.20 19.45
CA GLU A 127 12.31 -4.47 19.99
C GLU A 127 12.14 -2.94 19.93
N GLY A 128 11.03 -2.43 19.36
CA GLY A 128 10.78 -1.00 19.19
C GLY A 128 11.74 -0.29 18.22
N ARG A 129 12.37 -1.04 17.33
CA ARG A 129 13.39 -0.55 16.36
C ARG A 129 12.78 -0.12 15.03
N VAL A 130 11.49 -0.33 14.83
CA VAL A 130 10.75 0.18 13.67
C VAL A 130 10.10 1.51 14.05
N ALA A 131 10.34 2.56 13.27
CA ALA A 131 9.67 3.84 13.47
C ALA A 131 8.13 3.64 13.43
N GLN A 132 7.41 4.26 14.36
CA GLN A 132 5.96 4.05 14.50
C GLN A 132 5.19 4.32 13.19
N GLY A 133 5.59 5.34 12.42
CA GLY A 133 4.99 5.65 11.12
C GLY A 133 5.30 4.61 10.03
N MET A 134 6.33 3.76 10.20
CA MET A 134 6.69 2.70 9.26
C MET A 134 5.89 1.42 9.50
N ILE A 135 5.41 1.17 10.73
CA ILE A 135 4.69 -0.05 11.09
C ILE A 135 3.46 -0.29 10.18
N PRO A 136 2.53 0.67 10.00
CA PRO A 136 1.37 0.44 9.13
C PRO A 136 1.76 0.15 7.68
N LYS A 137 2.86 0.74 7.21
CA LYS A 137 3.36 0.54 5.85
C LYS A 137 3.94 -0.86 5.66
N LEU A 138 4.72 -1.35 6.63
CA LEU A 138 5.25 -2.71 6.61
C LEU A 138 4.12 -3.74 6.75
N ASP A 139 3.14 -3.49 7.61
CA ASP A 139 1.96 -4.34 7.74
C ASP A 139 1.20 -4.45 6.41
N ASN A 140 0.97 -3.33 5.70
CA ASN A 140 0.37 -3.30 4.35
C ASN A 140 1.25 -4.01 3.31
N ALA A 141 2.56 -3.81 3.37
CA ALA A 141 3.52 -4.41 2.46
C ALA A 141 3.54 -5.94 2.56
N PHE A 142 3.61 -6.49 3.77
CA PHE A 142 3.51 -7.92 4.00
C PHE A 142 2.13 -8.48 3.65
N SER A 143 1.06 -7.71 3.87
CA SER A 143 -0.29 -8.08 3.43
C SER A 143 -0.37 -8.18 1.90
N ALA A 144 0.25 -7.25 1.17
CA ALA A 144 0.30 -7.31 -0.30
C ALA A 144 0.98 -8.59 -0.81
N LEU A 145 2.13 -8.97 -0.22
CA LEU A 145 2.81 -10.23 -0.56
C LEU A 145 1.92 -11.45 -0.32
N ARG A 146 1.28 -11.54 0.85
CA ARG A 146 0.37 -12.64 1.18
C ARG A 146 -0.84 -12.71 0.26
N SER A 147 -1.25 -11.56 -0.28
CA SER A 147 -2.41 -11.45 -1.17
C SER A 147 -2.06 -11.62 -2.65
N GLY A 148 -0.79 -11.83 -3.01
CA GLY A 148 -0.38 -12.20 -4.36
C GLY A 148 0.44 -11.18 -5.13
N ALA A 149 0.90 -10.10 -4.52
CA ALA A 149 1.92 -9.24 -5.13
C ALA A 149 3.19 -10.06 -5.40
N THR A 150 3.83 -9.85 -6.55
CA THR A 150 5.01 -10.64 -6.96
C THR A 150 6.28 -10.27 -6.21
N GLY A 151 6.30 -9.10 -5.59
CA GLY A 151 7.38 -8.59 -4.76
C GLY A 151 6.97 -7.28 -4.11
N VAL A 152 7.66 -6.91 -3.04
CA VAL A 152 7.54 -5.58 -2.43
C VAL A 152 8.93 -5.06 -2.12
N ARG A 153 9.20 -3.82 -2.51
CA ARG A 153 10.40 -3.07 -2.14
C ARG A 153 10.05 -1.74 -1.49
N ILE A 154 10.85 -1.37 -0.51
CA ILE A 154 10.81 -0.07 0.18
C ILE A 154 12.12 0.64 -0.12
N LEU A 155 12.07 1.81 -0.76
CA LEU A 155 13.26 2.50 -1.25
C LEU A 155 13.08 4.02 -1.26
N HIS A 156 14.20 4.74 -1.40
CA HIS A 156 14.14 6.19 -1.66
C HIS A 156 13.69 6.47 -3.10
N SER A 157 12.89 7.50 -3.30
CA SER A 157 12.33 7.86 -4.62
C SER A 157 13.39 8.11 -5.70
N SER A 158 14.57 8.61 -5.33
CA SER A 158 15.69 8.81 -6.28
C SER A 158 16.33 7.51 -6.78
N SER A 159 16.08 6.39 -6.09
CA SER A 159 16.65 5.08 -6.41
C SER A 159 15.65 4.14 -7.10
N LEU A 160 14.55 4.70 -7.63
CA LEU A 160 13.47 3.93 -8.25
C LEU A 160 13.93 3.03 -9.40
N LEU A 161 14.94 3.48 -10.15
CA LEU A 161 15.51 2.75 -11.29
C LEU A 161 16.68 1.83 -10.93
N ASP A 162 17.05 1.75 -9.65
CA ASP A 162 18.09 0.86 -9.14
C ASP A 162 17.44 -0.39 -8.53
N ASP A 163 17.57 -1.52 -9.23
CA ASP A 163 16.97 -2.79 -8.80
C ASP A 163 17.60 -3.36 -7.52
N GLY A 164 18.80 -2.91 -7.16
CA GLY A 164 19.50 -3.29 -5.94
C GLY A 164 19.19 -2.43 -4.72
N ALA A 165 18.53 -1.27 -4.92
CA ALA A 165 18.30 -0.32 -3.85
C ALA A 165 17.13 -0.69 -2.94
N GLY A 166 17.24 -0.22 -1.69
CA GLY A 166 16.17 -0.33 -0.71
C GLY A 166 16.12 -1.66 0.05
N THR A 167 14.96 -1.92 0.63
CA THR A 167 14.65 -3.15 1.37
C THR A 167 13.65 -3.99 0.57
N ARG A 168 14.05 -5.19 0.19
CA ARG A 168 13.13 -6.19 -0.37
C ARG A 168 12.46 -6.96 0.76
N LEU A 169 11.14 -7.16 0.66
CA LEU A 169 10.40 -7.94 1.64
C LEU A 169 10.21 -9.38 1.13
N ALA A 170 10.24 -10.36 2.06
CA ALA A 170 10.01 -11.77 1.81
C ALA A 170 9.03 -12.37 2.84
N LEU A 171 8.28 -13.40 2.45
CA LEU A 171 7.39 -14.16 3.36
C LEU A 171 8.16 -15.25 4.09
#